data_baa22628ce5a6a14fc8695c3edbd8fae
#
_entry.id   baa22628ce5a6a14fc8695c3edbd8fae
#
_cell.length_a   1.000
_cell.length_b   1.000
_cell.length_c   1.000
_cell.angle_alpha   90.00
_cell.angle_beta   90.00
_cell.angle_gamma   90.00
#
_symmetry.space_group_name_H-M   'P 1'
#
loop_
_entity.id
_entity.type
_entity.pdbx_description
1 polymer ?
#
loop_
_entity_poly.entity_id
_entity_poly.type
_entity_poly.pdbx_seq_one_letter_code
_entity_poly.pdbx_strand_id
1 'polypeptide(L)'
;MGDMLAELGKKLAERWLSLLVLPGALYLAVSAAAVALGHDRPFDLPRLTSRITSWADSPAVGSAGGRVVLSAAVLAGAAAVGLAAQALGSLTEQLHLAADWPAWPPGLRHLAHRVTGRRRARWEDAARTWHRHRDEAAAARARGARTAALPRQSARAAMTRVSPEHPERPTWSGDRVHAVTVRLERDYHLDLAALWPHLWLTLPDHVRTEISAARQALTRATTLTAWALLYLPLAAWWWPATGITVVLVLTGRRRTRAAADTYATLLEAAVRLHARDVADRLGLGSDPLSRESGDALTRHLTPSTPPRPPRDSTLTDASDPPAAPVRPSPPVPPVPPVPPQGARRS
;
A
#
# COMPACT_ATOMS: atom_id res chain seq x y z
N MET A 1 6.22 -24.50 -34.44
CA MET A 1 6.57 -23.19 -33.88
C MET A 1 5.54 -22.11 -34.26
N GLY A 2 5.03 -22.11 -35.52
CA GLY A 2 4.00 -21.14 -35.97
C GLY A 2 2.69 -21.23 -35.20
N ASP A 3 2.20 -22.43 -34.89
CA ASP A 3 0.92 -22.61 -34.19
C ASP A 3 0.96 -22.13 -32.73
N MET A 4 2.06 -22.32 -32.01
CA MET A 4 2.25 -21.75 -30.66
C MET A 4 2.24 -20.21 -30.66
N LEU A 5 2.87 -19.60 -31.66
CA LEU A 5 2.89 -18.14 -31.78
C LEU A 5 1.51 -17.58 -32.15
N ALA A 6 0.76 -18.29 -33.02
CA ALA A 6 -0.61 -17.93 -33.37
C ALA A 6 -1.57 -18.07 -32.18
N GLU A 7 -1.43 -19.13 -31.39
CA GLU A 7 -2.26 -19.36 -30.18
C GLU A 7 -1.94 -18.36 -29.06
N LEU A 8 -0.64 -18.03 -28.84
CA LEU A 8 -0.19 -16.96 -27.97
C LEU A 8 -0.72 -15.60 -28.42
N GLY A 9 -0.65 -15.31 -29.72
CA GLY A 9 -1.19 -14.07 -30.30
C GLY A 9 -2.70 -13.96 -30.08
N LYS A 10 -3.45 -15.05 -30.28
CA LYS A 10 -4.90 -15.09 -30.04
C LYS A 10 -5.23 -14.87 -28.56
N LYS A 11 -4.58 -15.58 -27.64
CA LYS A 11 -4.80 -15.41 -26.18
C LYS A 11 -4.43 -14.01 -25.69
N LEU A 12 -3.35 -13.42 -26.24
CA LEU A 12 -2.98 -12.05 -25.93
C LEU A 12 -4.02 -11.05 -26.46
N ALA A 13 -4.49 -11.24 -27.70
CA ALA A 13 -5.52 -10.37 -28.29
C ALA A 13 -6.85 -10.49 -27.52
N GLU A 14 -7.30 -11.67 -27.17
CA GLU A 14 -8.52 -11.89 -26.37
C GLU A 14 -8.41 -11.22 -24.98
N ARG A 15 -7.27 -11.36 -24.33
CA ARG A 15 -7.00 -10.74 -23.02
C ARG A 15 -6.93 -9.22 -23.14
N TRP A 16 -6.35 -8.70 -24.18
CA TRP A 16 -6.24 -7.26 -24.46
C TRP A 16 -7.61 -6.65 -24.76
N LEU A 17 -8.41 -7.32 -25.59
CA LEU A 17 -9.80 -6.94 -25.90
C LEU A 17 -10.67 -6.92 -24.64
N SER A 18 -10.61 -7.95 -23.82
CA SER A 18 -11.46 -8.06 -22.62
C SER A 18 -11.07 -7.09 -21.50
N LEU A 19 -9.79 -6.80 -21.31
CA LEU A 19 -9.30 -6.01 -20.18
C LEU A 19 -9.23 -4.51 -20.47
N LEU A 20 -9.00 -4.12 -21.73
CA LEU A 20 -8.81 -2.72 -22.12
C LEU A 20 -9.93 -2.20 -23.01
N VAL A 21 -10.20 -2.91 -24.11
CA VAL A 21 -11.09 -2.40 -25.13
C VAL A 21 -12.55 -2.45 -24.69
N LEU A 22 -12.99 -3.53 -24.06
CA LEU A 22 -14.37 -3.67 -23.64
C LEU A 22 -14.82 -2.63 -22.58
N PRO A 23 -14.08 -2.41 -21.49
CA PRO A 23 -14.43 -1.34 -20.56
C PRO A 23 -14.32 0.06 -21.17
N GLY A 24 -13.32 0.27 -22.06
CA GLY A 24 -13.17 1.52 -22.80
C GLY A 24 -14.33 1.78 -23.78
N ALA A 25 -14.77 0.76 -24.50
CA ALA A 25 -15.93 0.86 -25.39
C ALA A 25 -17.23 1.14 -24.61
N LEU A 26 -17.40 0.50 -23.45
CA LEU A 26 -18.52 0.81 -22.55
C LEU A 26 -18.51 2.27 -22.09
N TYR A 27 -17.37 2.78 -21.70
CA TYR A 27 -17.21 4.18 -21.32
C TYR A 27 -17.56 5.12 -22.49
N LEU A 28 -17.07 4.84 -23.71
CA LEU A 28 -17.39 5.63 -24.90
C LEU A 28 -18.89 5.57 -25.23
N ALA A 29 -19.52 4.40 -25.10
CA ALA A 29 -20.95 4.25 -25.33
C ALA A 29 -21.77 5.07 -24.33
N VAL A 30 -21.42 5.03 -23.04
CA VAL A 30 -22.06 5.84 -21.99
C VAL A 30 -21.81 7.32 -22.23
N SER A 31 -20.60 7.70 -22.66
CA SER A 31 -20.27 9.09 -23.00
C SER A 31 -21.08 9.60 -24.21
N ALA A 32 -21.22 8.78 -25.25
CA ALA A 32 -22.06 9.11 -26.43
C ALA A 32 -23.52 9.25 -26.02
N ALA A 33 -24.05 8.35 -25.19
CA ALA A 33 -25.41 8.44 -24.66
C ALA A 33 -25.61 9.72 -23.83
N ALA A 34 -24.63 10.06 -22.97
CA ALA A 34 -24.66 11.26 -22.15
C ALA A 34 -24.72 12.55 -23.02
N VAL A 35 -23.91 12.59 -24.08
CA VAL A 35 -23.92 13.72 -25.04
C VAL A 35 -25.24 13.79 -25.81
N ALA A 36 -25.83 12.65 -26.22
CA ALA A 36 -27.07 12.59 -26.96
C ALA A 36 -28.28 13.01 -26.12
N LEU A 37 -28.35 12.60 -24.86
CA LEU A 37 -29.47 12.80 -23.95
C LEU A 37 -29.41 14.14 -23.20
N GLY A 38 -28.22 14.59 -22.83
CA GLY A 38 -27.99 15.79 -22.05
C GLY A 38 -28.51 15.68 -20.60
N HIS A 39 -28.53 16.82 -19.90
CA HIS A 39 -28.90 16.87 -18.47
C HIS A 39 -30.42 16.81 -18.25
N ASP A 40 -31.22 17.43 -19.15
CA ASP A 40 -32.65 17.66 -18.94
C ASP A 40 -33.52 16.41 -19.15
N ARG A 41 -33.08 15.49 -20.03
CA ARG A 41 -33.86 14.29 -20.39
C ARG A 41 -32.96 13.03 -20.38
N PRO A 42 -32.48 12.61 -19.26
CA PRO A 42 -31.40 11.58 -19.16
C PRO A 42 -31.87 10.18 -19.57
N PHE A 43 -33.17 9.90 -19.66
CA PHE A 43 -33.76 8.59 -19.98
C PHE A 43 -34.69 8.66 -21.21
N ASP A 44 -34.54 9.65 -22.07
CA ASP A 44 -35.36 9.78 -23.32
C ASP A 44 -34.84 8.82 -24.39
N LEU A 45 -35.25 7.54 -24.29
CA LEU A 45 -34.85 6.49 -25.23
C LEU A 45 -35.25 6.82 -26.69
N PRO A 46 -36.46 7.39 -26.99
CA PRO A 46 -36.80 7.82 -28.33
C PRO A 46 -35.79 8.82 -28.91
N ARG A 47 -35.34 9.78 -28.10
CA ARG A 47 -34.32 10.75 -28.51
C ARG A 47 -32.99 10.09 -28.78
N LEU A 48 -32.58 9.13 -27.93
CA LEU A 48 -31.33 8.37 -28.13
C LEU A 48 -31.37 7.58 -29.42
N THR A 49 -32.48 6.86 -29.70
CA THR A 49 -32.65 6.09 -30.94
C THR A 49 -32.64 6.99 -32.17
N SER A 50 -33.34 8.10 -32.15
CA SER A 50 -33.33 9.06 -33.26
C SER A 50 -31.95 9.63 -33.55
N ARG A 51 -31.16 9.93 -32.50
CA ARG A 51 -29.77 10.38 -32.65
C ARG A 51 -28.89 9.29 -33.24
N ILE A 52 -29.00 8.06 -32.76
CA ILE A 52 -28.22 6.91 -33.27
C ILE A 52 -28.58 6.69 -34.76
N THR A 53 -29.86 6.71 -35.12
CA THR A 53 -30.30 6.55 -36.51
C THR A 53 -29.73 7.67 -37.37
N SER A 54 -29.82 8.93 -36.95
CA SER A 54 -29.27 10.08 -37.70
C SER A 54 -27.75 10.00 -37.90
N TRP A 55 -27.02 9.42 -36.93
CA TRP A 55 -25.58 9.15 -37.08
C TRP A 55 -25.30 7.99 -38.05
N ALA A 56 -26.14 6.92 -37.99
CA ALA A 56 -26.02 5.78 -38.90
C ALA A 56 -26.30 6.15 -40.35
N ASP A 57 -27.24 7.09 -40.60
CA ASP A 57 -27.63 7.59 -41.92
C ASP A 57 -26.65 8.64 -42.47
N SER A 58 -25.63 9.02 -41.70
CA SER A 58 -24.67 10.01 -42.17
C SER A 58 -23.83 9.48 -43.34
N PRO A 59 -23.49 10.33 -44.34
CA PRO A 59 -22.70 9.91 -45.52
C PRO A 59 -21.36 9.29 -45.15
N ALA A 60 -20.79 9.66 -43.98
CA ALA A 60 -19.55 9.10 -43.46
C ALA A 60 -19.66 7.62 -43.10
N VAL A 61 -20.84 7.14 -42.69
CA VAL A 61 -21.08 5.76 -42.29
C VAL A 61 -21.69 4.91 -43.42
N GLY A 62 -22.29 5.55 -44.42
CA GLY A 62 -22.95 4.88 -45.56
C GLY A 62 -21.98 4.09 -46.46
N SER A 63 -20.72 4.47 -46.55
CA SER A 63 -19.73 3.80 -47.37
C SER A 63 -19.02 2.65 -46.60
N ALA A 64 -18.57 1.60 -47.31
CA ALA A 64 -17.80 0.52 -46.71
C ALA A 64 -16.48 1.03 -46.05
N GLY A 65 -15.80 1.98 -46.70
CA GLY A 65 -14.60 2.63 -46.16
C GLY A 65 -14.86 3.44 -44.90
N GLY A 66 -15.98 4.19 -44.88
CA GLY A 66 -16.38 4.99 -43.73
C GLY A 66 -16.68 4.15 -42.49
N ARG A 67 -17.32 2.97 -42.66
CA ARG A 67 -17.57 2.01 -41.59
C ARG A 67 -16.25 1.42 -40.99
N VAL A 68 -15.29 1.11 -41.85
CA VAL A 68 -13.98 0.64 -41.42
C VAL A 68 -13.25 1.71 -40.62
N VAL A 69 -13.21 2.94 -41.08
CA VAL A 69 -12.57 4.08 -40.41
C VAL A 69 -13.26 4.37 -39.07
N LEU A 70 -14.60 4.39 -39.02
CA LEU A 70 -15.33 4.59 -37.78
C LEU A 70 -15.06 3.45 -36.74
N SER A 71 -15.10 2.21 -37.18
CA SER A 71 -14.80 1.05 -36.32
C SER A 71 -13.39 1.14 -35.78
N ALA A 72 -12.40 1.47 -36.62
CA ALA A 72 -11.02 1.66 -36.20
C ALA A 72 -10.89 2.83 -35.19
N ALA A 73 -11.59 3.94 -35.42
CA ALA A 73 -11.58 5.09 -34.52
C ALA A 73 -12.21 4.76 -33.15
N VAL A 74 -13.32 4.01 -33.12
CA VAL A 74 -13.97 3.55 -31.89
C VAL A 74 -13.04 2.58 -31.14
N LEU A 75 -12.41 1.63 -31.83
CA LEU A 75 -11.46 0.71 -31.19
C LEU A 75 -10.22 1.43 -30.65
N ALA A 76 -9.66 2.37 -31.42
CA ALA A 76 -8.54 3.19 -30.97
C ALA A 76 -8.91 4.07 -29.77
N GLY A 77 -10.08 4.69 -29.79
CA GLY A 77 -10.62 5.47 -28.67
C GLY A 77 -10.86 4.62 -27.44
N ALA A 78 -11.46 3.43 -27.59
CA ALA A 78 -11.68 2.49 -26.50
C ALA A 78 -10.34 2.03 -25.88
N ALA A 79 -9.34 1.72 -26.71
CA ALA A 79 -8.01 1.37 -26.26
C ALA A 79 -7.33 2.52 -25.52
N ALA A 80 -7.42 3.76 -26.03
CA ALA A 80 -6.88 4.95 -25.39
C ALA A 80 -7.49 5.20 -24.01
N VAL A 81 -8.82 5.09 -23.88
CA VAL A 81 -9.52 5.19 -22.59
C VAL A 81 -9.09 4.07 -21.64
N GLY A 82 -8.95 2.83 -22.15
CA GLY A 82 -8.47 1.70 -21.35
C GLY A 82 -7.05 1.90 -20.83
N LEU A 83 -6.14 2.44 -21.66
CA LEU A 83 -4.77 2.80 -21.25
C LEU A 83 -4.78 3.94 -20.23
N ALA A 84 -5.61 4.96 -20.42
CA ALA A 84 -5.78 6.04 -19.44
C ALA A 84 -6.29 5.50 -18.09
N ALA A 85 -7.25 4.57 -18.11
CA ALA A 85 -7.74 3.92 -16.91
C ALA A 85 -6.64 3.11 -16.19
N GLN A 86 -5.77 2.43 -16.93
CA GLN A 86 -4.62 1.71 -16.35
C GLN A 86 -3.58 2.67 -15.75
N ALA A 87 -3.23 3.73 -16.46
CA ALA A 87 -2.31 4.75 -15.96
C ALA A 87 -2.86 5.41 -14.67
N LEU A 88 -4.13 5.78 -14.66
CA LEU A 88 -4.82 6.25 -13.45
C LEU A 88 -4.90 5.16 -12.38
N GLY A 89 -5.03 3.89 -12.76
CA GLY A 89 -5.05 2.74 -11.87
C GLY A 89 -3.75 2.62 -11.07
N SER A 90 -2.60 2.77 -11.71
CA SER A 90 -1.30 2.76 -11.04
C SER A 90 -1.13 3.95 -10.08
N LEU A 91 -1.58 5.14 -10.48
CA LEU A 91 -1.57 6.31 -9.61
C LEU A 91 -2.50 6.13 -8.40
N THR A 92 -3.72 5.61 -8.61
CA THR A 92 -4.64 5.34 -7.50
C THR A 92 -4.11 4.25 -6.57
N GLU A 93 -3.38 3.25 -7.07
CA GLU A 93 -2.71 2.25 -6.25
C GLU A 93 -1.62 2.88 -5.39
N GLN A 94 -0.75 3.71 -5.96
CA GLN A 94 0.27 4.45 -5.22
C GLN A 94 -0.36 5.34 -4.13
N LEU A 95 -1.46 6.03 -4.46
CA LEU A 95 -2.20 6.83 -3.48
C LEU A 95 -2.86 5.98 -2.39
N HIS A 96 -3.38 4.78 -2.71
CA HIS A 96 -3.99 3.88 -1.73
C HIS A 96 -2.97 3.23 -0.80
N LEU A 97 -1.79 2.88 -1.30
CA LEU A 97 -0.71 2.35 -0.48
C LEU A 97 0.04 3.46 0.26
N ALA A 98 0.15 4.64 -0.35
CA ALA A 98 0.74 5.85 0.22
C ALA A 98 2.07 5.59 0.94
N ALA A 99 2.97 4.78 0.31
CA ALA A 99 4.24 4.42 0.93
C ALA A 99 5.10 5.66 1.18
N ASP A 100 5.26 6.50 0.15
CA ASP A 100 6.13 7.67 0.15
C ASP A 100 5.36 9.00 0.18
N TRP A 101 4.23 9.03 0.90
CA TRP A 101 3.38 10.23 0.96
C TRP A 101 4.09 11.49 1.49
N PRO A 102 5.14 11.42 2.34
CA PRO A 102 5.89 12.61 2.74
C PRO A 102 6.61 13.29 1.56
N ALA A 103 6.94 12.55 0.49
CA ALA A 103 7.58 13.07 -0.72
C ALA A 103 6.58 13.64 -1.75
N TRP A 104 5.28 13.60 -1.48
CA TRP A 104 4.27 14.12 -2.39
C TRP A 104 4.35 15.63 -2.58
N PRO A 105 3.82 16.17 -3.71
CA PRO A 105 3.72 17.61 -3.94
C PRO A 105 3.04 18.34 -2.76
N PRO A 106 3.42 19.61 -2.46
CA PRO A 106 3.03 20.30 -1.24
C PRO A 106 1.53 20.29 -0.93
N GLY A 107 0.67 20.48 -1.94
CA GLY A 107 -0.79 20.46 -1.78
C GLY A 107 -1.33 19.10 -1.35
N LEU A 108 -0.91 18.03 -2.04
CA LEU A 108 -1.31 16.65 -1.72
C LEU A 108 -0.73 16.22 -0.37
N ARG A 109 0.50 16.56 -0.08
CA ARG A 109 1.15 16.30 1.21
C ARG A 109 0.39 16.96 2.37
N HIS A 110 -0.02 18.23 2.21
CA HIS A 110 -0.80 18.92 3.23
C HIS A 110 -2.17 18.26 3.47
N LEU A 111 -2.86 17.84 2.40
CA LEU A 111 -4.10 17.08 2.51
C LEU A 111 -3.88 15.74 3.19
N ALA A 112 -2.83 15.00 2.81
CA ALA A 112 -2.45 13.73 3.43
C ALA A 112 -2.18 13.89 4.92
N HIS A 113 -1.42 14.92 5.34
CA HIS A 113 -1.19 15.27 6.75
C HIS A 113 -2.48 15.49 7.52
N ARG A 114 -3.40 16.30 6.97
CA ARG A 114 -4.71 16.55 7.61
C ARG A 114 -5.54 15.28 7.76
N VAL A 115 -5.57 14.45 6.72
CA VAL A 115 -6.31 13.17 6.74
C VAL A 115 -5.70 12.21 7.76
N THR A 116 -4.37 12.05 7.75
CA THR A 116 -3.64 11.18 8.69
C THR A 116 -3.85 11.68 10.13
N GLY A 117 -3.74 12.98 10.38
CA GLY A 117 -3.98 13.57 11.71
C GLY A 117 -5.41 13.30 12.23
N ARG A 118 -6.43 13.46 11.37
CA ARG A 118 -7.82 13.11 11.73
C ARG A 118 -8.00 11.62 11.99
N ARG A 119 -7.29 10.76 11.28
CA ARG A 119 -7.31 9.31 11.48
C ARG A 119 -6.65 8.94 12.81
N ARG A 120 -5.50 9.56 13.14
CA ARG A 120 -4.80 9.40 14.43
C ARG A 120 -5.73 9.76 15.58
N ALA A 121 -6.33 10.93 15.57
CA ALA A 121 -7.24 11.38 16.62
C ALA A 121 -8.40 10.40 16.84
N ARG A 122 -9.03 9.91 15.76
CA ARG A 122 -10.12 8.91 15.82
C ARG A 122 -9.64 7.57 16.36
N TRP A 123 -8.46 7.14 15.96
CA TRP A 123 -7.88 5.89 16.43
C TRP A 123 -7.52 5.94 17.91
N GLU A 124 -6.89 7.03 18.35
CA GLU A 124 -6.54 7.26 19.75
C GLU A 124 -7.78 7.31 20.65
N ASP A 125 -8.85 7.93 20.18
CA ASP A 125 -10.12 7.98 20.92
C ASP A 125 -10.73 6.57 21.07
N ALA A 126 -10.75 5.80 19.98
CA ALA A 126 -11.18 4.41 20.01
C ALA A 126 -10.25 3.53 20.87
N ALA A 127 -8.94 3.78 20.84
CA ALA A 127 -7.96 3.08 21.67
C ALA A 127 -8.16 3.39 23.16
N ARG A 128 -8.39 4.65 23.54
CA ARG A 128 -8.73 5.04 24.92
C ARG A 128 -9.99 4.31 25.42
N THR A 129 -10.99 4.20 24.57
CA THR A 129 -12.22 3.47 24.90
C THR A 129 -11.96 1.97 25.08
N TRP A 130 -11.15 1.38 24.21
CA TRP A 130 -10.75 -0.03 24.33
C TRP A 130 -9.94 -0.30 25.61
N HIS A 131 -8.95 0.54 25.93
CA HIS A 131 -8.15 0.42 27.15
C HIS A 131 -9.02 0.51 28.40
N ARG A 132 -9.95 1.47 28.47
CA ARG A 132 -10.90 1.63 29.57
C ARG A 132 -11.70 0.34 29.79
N HIS A 133 -12.34 -0.20 28.76
CA HIS A 133 -13.09 -1.45 28.87
C HIS A 133 -12.23 -2.66 29.23
N ARG A 134 -10.97 -2.68 28.80
CA ARG A 134 -10.00 -3.71 29.17
C ARG A 134 -9.67 -3.64 30.67
N ASP A 135 -9.43 -2.45 31.18
CA ASP A 135 -9.05 -2.22 32.58
C ASP A 135 -10.25 -2.46 33.51
N GLU A 136 -11.44 -2.01 33.14
CA GLU A 136 -12.70 -2.34 33.84
C GLU A 136 -12.92 -3.86 33.93
N ALA A 137 -12.67 -4.57 32.83
CA ALA A 137 -12.81 -6.03 32.80
C ALA A 137 -11.72 -6.73 33.61
N ALA A 138 -10.51 -6.19 33.69
CA ALA A 138 -9.45 -6.71 34.55
C ALA A 138 -9.80 -6.51 36.01
N ALA A 139 -10.27 -5.33 36.40
CA ALA A 139 -10.71 -5.02 37.75
C ALA A 139 -11.93 -5.86 38.18
N ALA A 140 -12.89 -6.10 37.29
CA ALA A 140 -14.05 -6.97 37.60
C ALA A 140 -13.64 -8.44 37.80
N ARG A 141 -12.70 -8.95 36.95
CA ARG A 141 -12.16 -10.31 37.13
C ARG A 141 -11.42 -10.47 38.48
N ALA A 142 -10.65 -9.45 38.87
CA ALA A 142 -9.99 -9.44 40.18
C ALA A 142 -10.97 -9.51 41.36
N ARG A 143 -12.21 -9.03 41.16
CA ARG A 143 -13.30 -9.13 42.15
C ARG A 143 -14.14 -10.40 41.99
N GLY A 144 -13.77 -11.35 41.13
CA GLY A 144 -14.51 -12.58 40.87
C GLY A 144 -15.78 -12.39 40.02
N ALA A 145 -15.99 -11.18 39.45
CA ALA A 145 -17.15 -10.89 38.62
C ALA A 145 -16.95 -11.32 37.17
N ARG A 146 -18.02 -11.87 36.55
CA ARG A 146 -18.02 -12.15 35.10
C ARG A 146 -18.26 -10.86 34.33
N THR A 147 -17.40 -10.58 33.33
CA THR A 147 -17.55 -9.41 32.45
C THR A 147 -18.02 -9.82 31.06
N ALA A 148 -18.92 -9.04 30.48
CA ALA A 148 -19.32 -9.21 29.09
C ALA A 148 -18.15 -8.94 28.15
N ALA A 149 -17.97 -9.80 27.16
CA ALA A 149 -16.90 -9.65 26.16
C ALA A 149 -17.24 -8.60 25.07
N LEU A 150 -18.54 -8.37 24.82
CA LEU A 150 -19.06 -7.52 23.75
C LEU A 150 -18.52 -6.08 23.75
N PRO A 151 -18.50 -5.32 24.90
CA PRO A 151 -18.00 -3.95 24.88
C PRO A 151 -16.52 -3.84 24.46
N ARG A 152 -15.69 -4.80 24.87
CA ARG A 152 -14.27 -4.84 24.49
C ARG A 152 -14.09 -5.19 23.02
N GLN A 153 -14.90 -6.16 22.52
CA GLN A 153 -14.84 -6.56 21.11
C GLN A 153 -15.30 -5.43 20.19
N SER A 154 -16.39 -4.74 20.55
CA SER A 154 -16.90 -3.60 19.79
C SER A 154 -15.93 -2.42 19.78
N ALA A 155 -15.30 -2.11 20.92
CA ALA A 155 -14.28 -1.06 21.02
C ALA A 155 -13.02 -1.42 20.17
N ARG A 156 -12.57 -2.68 20.22
CA ARG A 156 -11.48 -3.16 19.37
C ARG A 156 -11.86 -3.08 17.89
N ALA A 157 -13.07 -3.50 17.52
CA ALA A 157 -13.56 -3.40 16.15
C ALA A 157 -13.66 -1.94 15.66
N ALA A 158 -14.03 -1.00 16.54
CA ALA A 158 -14.03 0.43 16.23
C ALA A 158 -12.61 0.95 15.95
N MET A 159 -11.63 0.57 16.76
CA MET A 159 -10.23 0.91 16.59
C MET A 159 -9.65 0.35 15.27
N THR A 160 -9.81 -0.96 15.04
CA THR A 160 -9.30 -1.63 13.82
C THR A 160 -10.01 -1.19 12.55
N ARG A 161 -11.25 -0.67 12.65
CA ARG A 161 -11.97 -0.06 11.52
C ARG A 161 -11.28 1.21 11.03
N VAL A 162 -10.60 1.95 11.91
CA VAL A 162 -9.78 3.11 11.56
C VAL A 162 -8.42 2.66 11.04
N SER A 163 -7.69 1.83 11.80
CA SER A 163 -6.41 1.23 11.44
C SER A 163 -6.08 0.04 12.34
N PRO A 164 -5.39 -1.01 11.84
CA PRO A 164 -4.93 -2.13 12.66
C PRO A 164 -3.88 -1.76 13.70
N GLU A 165 -2.99 -0.82 13.37
CA GLU A 165 -1.96 -0.21 14.21
C GLU A 165 -2.14 1.32 14.21
N HIS A 166 -1.29 2.05 14.93
CA HIS A 166 -1.34 3.53 14.93
C HIS A 166 -1.26 4.07 13.49
N PRO A 167 -2.19 4.94 13.04
CA PRO A 167 -2.21 5.40 11.66
C PRO A 167 -1.00 6.28 11.31
N GLU A 168 -0.24 5.86 10.32
CA GLU A 168 0.89 6.60 9.78
C GLU A 168 0.65 7.06 8.34
N ARG A 169 -0.33 6.45 7.67
CA ARG A 169 -0.67 6.74 6.27
C ARG A 169 -2.06 7.34 6.14
N PRO A 170 -2.31 8.11 5.07
CA PRO A 170 -3.61 8.75 4.85
C PRO A 170 -4.73 7.75 4.52
N THR A 171 -4.39 6.51 4.16
CA THR A 171 -5.36 5.49 3.74
C THR A 171 -5.38 4.28 4.68
N TRP A 172 -6.52 3.62 4.77
CA TRP A 172 -6.64 2.38 5.53
C TRP A 172 -5.82 1.23 4.92
N SER A 173 -5.83 1.12 3.58
CA SER A 173 -5.09 0.05 2.87
C SER A 173 -3.58 0.21 3.03
N GLY A 174 -3.09 1.46 3.00
CA GLY A 174 -1.70 1.76 3.27
C GLY A 174 -1.29 1.40 4.70
N ASP A 175 -2.10 1.80 5.70
CA ASP A 175 -1.87 1.43 7.10
C ASP A 175 -1.95 -0.10 7.30
N ARG A 176 -2.86 -0.81 6.61
CA ARG A 176 -3.01 -2.26 6.76
C ARG A 176 -1.78 -3.02 6.29
N VAL A 177 -1.21 -2.61 5.15
CA VAL A 177 0.04 -3.20 4.64
C VAL A 177 1.22 -2.78 5.51
N HIS A 178 1.29 -1.51 5.92
CA HIS A 178 2.34 -1.01 6.80
C HIS A 178 2.34 -1.66 8.19
N ALA A 179 1.16 -2.01 8.70
CA ALA A 179 1.02 -2.70 9.98
C ALA A 179 1.79 -4.03 10.05
N VAL A 180 2.03 -4.69 8.91
CA VAL A 180 2.87 -5.90 8.84
C VAL A 180 4.30 -5.57 9.21
N THR A 181 4.86 -4.51 8.60
CA THR A 181 6.23 -4.05 8.91
C THR A 181 6.35 -3.67 10.39
N VAL A 182 5.41 -2.86 10.90
CA VAL A 182 5.41 -2.42 12.31
C VAL A 182 5.35 -3.61 13.29
N ARG A 183 4.54 -4.63 12.97
CA ARG A 183 4.44 -5.82 13.82
C ARG A 183 5.70 -6.67 13.79
N LEU A 184 6.27 -6.90 12.62
CA LEU A 184 7.49 -7.70 12.47
C LEU A 184 8.67 -7.00 13.15
N GLU A 185 8.77 -5.69 13.03
CA GLU A 185 9.76 -4.87 13.72
C GLU A 185 9.59 -4.96 15.24
N ARG A 186 8.38 -4.74 15.76
CA ARG A 186 8.08 -4.79 17.19
C ARG A 186 8.26 -6.17 17.80
N ASP A 187 7.77 -7.22 17.11
CA ASP A 187 7.71 -8.57 17.66
C ASP A 187 9.05 -9.29 17.51
N TYR A 188 9.81 -9.03 16.43
CA TYR A 188 11.00 -9.77 16.04
C TYR A 188 12.21 -8.90 15.68
N HIS A 189 12.15 -7.57 15.75
CA HIS A 189 13.20 -6.64 15.30
C HIS A 189 13.62 -6.89 13.83
N LEU A 190 12.67 -7.24 12.98
CA LEU A 190 12.92 -7.72 11.64
C LEU A 190 12.52 -6.67 10.62
N ASP A 191 13.49 -6.21 9.82
CA ASP A 191 13.23 -5.30 8.70
C ASP A 191 12.68 -6.09 7.50
N LEU A 192 11.38 -5.90 7.25
CA LEU A 192 10.70 -6.54 6.13
C LEU A 192 11.29 -6.14 4.77
N ALA A 193 11.73 -4.89 4.61
CA ALA A 193 12.26 -4.41 3.32
C ALA A 193 13.59 -5.09 2.98
N ALA A 194 14.46 -5.28 3.97
CA ALA A 194 15.71 -5.99 3.81
C ALA A 194 15.50 -7.50 3.60
N LEU A 195 14.56 -8.10 4.34
CA LEU A 195 14.30 -9.54 4.26
C LEU A 195 13.58 -9.95 2.97
N TRP A 196 12.64 -9.15 2.49
CA TRP A 196 11.67 -9.55 1.46
C TRP A 196 12.28 -10.11 0.17
N PRO A 197 13.34 -9.52 -0.44
CA PRO A 197 13.94 -10.08 -1.65
C PRO A 197 14.49 -11.50 -1.44
N HIS A 198 15.12 -11.76 -0.30
CA HIS A 198 15.70 -13.06 0.04
C HIS A 198 14.61 -14.08 0.33
N LEU A 199 13.60 -13.68 1.10
CA LEU A 199 12.45 -14.51 1.40
C LEU A 199 11.72 -14.92 0.11
N TRP A 200 11.50 -13.97 -0.81
CA TRP A 200 10.82 -14.23 -2.08
C TRP A 200 11.48 -15.33 -2.91
N LEU A 201 12.82 -15.37 -2.91
CA LEU A 201 13.59 -16.39 -3.62
C LEU A 201 13.52 -17.77 -2.95
N THR A 202 13.22 -17.84 -1.66
CA THR A 202 13.14 -19.09 -0.91
C THR A 202 11.73 -19.65 -0.78
N LEU A 203 10.69 -18.82 -1.03
CA LEU A 203 9.28 -19.23 -0.92
C LEU A 203 8.94 -20.33 -1.94
N PRO A 204 8.12 -21.32 -1.54
CA PRO A 204 7.54 -22.30 -2.45
C PRO A 204 6.69 -21.65 -3.54
N ASP A 205 6.64 -22.27 -4.72
CA ASP A 205 5.92 -21.71 -5.89
C ASP A 205 4.44 -21.43 -5.63
N HIS A 206 3.76 -22.31 -4.89
CA HIS A 206 2.35 -22.11 -4.54
C HIS A 206 2.14 -20.87 -3.65
N VAL A 207 3.03 -20.61 -2.70
CA VAL A 207 2.96 -19.43 -1.82
C VAL A 207 3.20 -18.15 -2.65
N ARG A 208 4.21 -18.16 -3.54
CA ARG A 208 4.47 -17.05 -4.46
C ARG A 208 3.28 -16.76 -5.35
N THR A 209 2.61 -17.80 -5.84
CA THR A 209 1.41 -17.69 -6.68
C THR A 209 0.27 -17.02 -5.91
N GLU A 210 -0.01 -17.44 -4.67
CA GLU A 210 -1.05 -16.86 -3.84
C GLU A 210 -0.78 -15.39 -3.49
N ILE A 211 0.45 -15.05 -3.11
CA ILE A 211 0.85 -13.66 -2.82
C ILE A 211 0.72 -12.79 -4.08
N SER A 212 1.15 -13.31 -5.24
CA SER A 212 1.04 -12.62 -6.52
C SER A 212 -0.42 -12.42 -6.93
N ALA A 213 -1.28 -13.42 -6.71
CA ALA A 213 -2.71 -13.32 -6.98
C ALA A 213 -3.39 -12.27 -6.08
N ALA A 214 -3.04 -12.23 -4.79
CA ALA A 214 -3.53 -11.21 -3.85
C ALA A 214 -3.06 -9.80 -4.26
N ARG A 215 -1.81 -9.65 -4.68
CA ARG A 215 -1.26 -8.39 -5.20
C ARG A 215 -2.00 -7.93 -6.47
N GLN A 216 -2.24 -8.85 -7.40
CA GLN A 216 -3.03 -8.55 -8.62
C GLN A 216 -4.49 -8.19 -8.30
N ALA A 217 -5.10 -8.84 -7.29
CA ALA A 217 -6.44 -8.49 -6.85
C ALA A 217 -6.50 -7.05 -6.30
N LEU A 218 -5.46 -6.62 -5.58
CA LEU A 218 -5.32 -5.24 -5.10
C LEU A 218 -5.23 -4.25 -6.27
N THR A 219 -4.36 -4.50 -7.25
CA THR A 219 -4.22 -3.67 -8.46
C THR A 219 -5.54 -3.57 -9.24
N ARG A 220 -6.24 -4.71 -9.42
CA ARG A 220 -7.57 -4.71 -10.07
C ARG A 220 -8.62 -3.92 -9.29
N ALA A 221 -8.57 -3.97 -7.95
CA ALA A 221 -9.50 -3.24 -7.11
C ALA A 221 -9.26 -1.72 -7.17
N THR A 222 -7.99 -1.27 -7.22
CA THR A 222 -7.66 0.14 -7.36
C THR A 222 -8.01 0.71 -8.73
N THR A 223 -7.97 -0.12 -9.79
CA THR A 223 -8.42 0.27 -11.13
C THR A 223 -9.91 0.64 -11.16
N LEU A 224 -10.78 0.07 -10.30
CA LEU A 224 -12.16 0.51 -10.17
C LEU A 224 -12.27 1.96 -9.69
N THR A 225 -11.36 2.41 -8.84
CA THR A 225 -11.29 3.81 -8.42
C THR A 225 -10.87 4.72 -9.58
N ALA A 226 -9.95 4.25 -10.44
CA ALA A 226 -9.57 4.97 -11.64
C ALA A 226 -10.75 5.13 -12.62
N TRP A 227 -11.54 4.07 -12.83
CA TRP A 227 -12.76 4.17 -13.61
C TRP A 227 -13.76 5.16 -13.01
N ALA A 228 -13.92 5.16 -11.68
CA ALA A 228 -14.76 6.15 -11.01
C ALA A 228 -14.31 7.60 -11.29
N LEU A 229 -12.99 7.84 -11.31
CA LEU A 229 -12.40 9.14 -11.63
C LEU A 229 -12.68 9.54 -13.10
N LEU A 230 -12.66 8.58 -14.03
CA LEU A 230 -13.00 8.84 -15.45
C LEU A 230 -14.48 9.16 -15.62
N TYR A 231 -15.38 8.52 -14.87
CA TYR A 231 -16.82 8.83 -14.92
C TYR A 231 -17.19 10.15 -14.21
N LEU A 232 -16.32 10.71 -13.37
CA LEU A 232 -16.60 11.91 -12.59
C LEU A 232 -16.90 13.15 -13.46
N PRO A 233 -16.13 13.48 -14.53
CA PRO A 233 -16.50 14.57 -15.45
C PRO A 233 -17.84 14.33 -16.16
N LEU A 234 -18.12 13.07 -16.49
CA LEU A 234 -19.38 12.70 -17.15
C LEU A 234 -20.58 12.91 -16.23
N ALA A 235 -20.40 12.73 -14.92
CA ALA A 235 -21.43 12.98 -13.91
C ALA A 235 -21.84 14.45 -13.83
N ALA A 236 -20.94 15.39 -14.12
CA ALA A 236 -21.25 16.81 -14.19
C ALA A 236 -22.17 17.16 -15.40
N TRP A 237 -22.02 16.42 -16.50
CA TRP A 237 -22.81 16.63 -17.72
C TRP A 237 -24.10 15.83 -17.72
N TRP A 238 -24.09 14.62 -17.23
CA TRP A 238 -25.21 13.69 -17.24
C TRP A 238 -25.38 13.06 -15.87
N TRP A 239 -26.36 13.51 -15.09
CA TRP A 239 -26.51 13.14 -13.70
C TRP A 239 -26.60 11.61 -13.42
N PRO A 240 -27.14 10.73 -14.33
CA PRO A 240 -27.12 9.28 -14.03
C PRO A 240 -25.71 8.68 -13.94
N ALA A 241 -24.70 9.32 -14.56
CA ALA A 241 -23.30 8.92 -14.39
C ALA A 241 -22.81 9.08 -12.93
N THR A 242 -23.46 9.93 -12.12
CA THR A 242 -23.21 10.02 -10.68
C THR A 242 -23.50 8.69 -9.99
N GLY A 243 -24.60 8.01 -10.35
CA GLY A 243 -24.91 6.67 -9.84
C GLY A 243 -23.82 5.65 -10.17
N ILE A 244 -23.32 5.66 -11.40
CA ILE A 244 -22.21 4.79 -11.84
C ILE A 244 -20.96 5.11 -11.01
N THR A 245 -20.62 6.38 -10.89
CA THR A 245 -19.44 6.84 -10.12
C THR A 245 -19.53 6.40 -8.67
N VAL A 246 -20.68 6.59 -8.01
CA VAL A 246 -20.88 6.17 -6.60
C VAL A 246 -20.74 4.66 -6.45
N VAL A 247 -21.34 3.86 -7.33
CA VAL A 247 -21.23 2.39 -7.31
C VAL A 247 -19.76 1.97 -7.49
N LEU A 248 -19.04 2.56 -8.42
CA LEU A 248 -17.62 2.26 -8.67
C LEU A 248 -16.76 2.65 -7.47
N VAL A 249 -16.97 3.81 -6.84
CA VAL A 249 -16.24 4.25 -5.65
C VAL A 249 -16.49 3.29 -4.48
N LEU A 250 -17.75 2.96 -4.19
CA LEU A 250 -18.11 2.10 -3.07
C LEU A 250 -17.58 0.67 -3.26
N THR A 251 -17.74 0.13 -4.47
CA THR A 251 -17.25 -1.21 -4.82
C THR A 251 -15.72 -1.24 -4.82
N GLY A 252 -15.08 -0.24 -5.45
CA GLY A 252 -13.63 -0.09 -5.47
C GLY A 252 -13.07 -0.03 -4.05
N ARG A 253 -13.64 0.83 -3.20
CA ARG A 253 -13.21 0.96 -1.80
C ARG A 253 -13.34 -0.33 -1.00
N ARG A 254 -14.46 -1.06 -1.14
CA ARG A 254 -14.68 -2.34 -0.47
C ARG A 254 -13.68 -3.40 -0.94
N ARG A 255 -13.52 -3.53 -2.26
CA ARG A 255 -12.59 -4.51 -2.86
C ARG A 255 -11.13 -4.19 -2.54
N THR A 256 -10.72 -2.92 -2.59
CA THR A 256 -9.37 -2.49 -2.23
C THR A 256 -9.05 -2.81 -0.77
N ARG A 257 -10.00 -2.58 0.15
CA ARG A 257 -9.82 -2.94 1.56
C ARG A 257 -9.67 -4.45 1.75
N ALA A 258 -10.54 -5.24 1.15
CA ALA A 258 -10.49 -6.70 1.25
C ALA A 258 -9.19 -7.25 0.64
N ALA A 259 -8.80 -6.78 -0.55
CA ALA A 259 -7.58 -7.21 -1.22
C ALA A 259 -6.31 -6.80 -0.43
N ALA A 260 -6.28 -5.58 0.13
CA ALA A 260 -5.17 -5.13 0.97
C ALA A 260 -5.06 -5.96 2.27
N ASP A 261 -6.20 -6.36 2.85
CA ASP A 261 -6.22 -7.22 4.04
C ASP A 261 -5.69 -8.63 3.72
N THR A 262 -6.16 -9.25 2.65
CA THR A 262 -5.67 -10.55 2.19
C THR A 262 -4.18 -10.51 1.88
N TYR A 263 -3.73 -9.51 1.10
CA TYR A 263 -2.33 -9.35 0.76
C TYR A 263 -1.44 -9.17 2.00
N ALA A 264 -1.84 -8.29 2.93
CA ALA A 264 -1.10 -8.06 4.17
C ALA A 264 -1.06 -9.30 5.07
N THR A 265 -2.15 -10.08 5.13
CA THR A 265 -2.21 -11.32 5.91
C THR A 265 -1.29 -12.39 5.33
N LEU A 266 -1.29 -12.57 4.01
CA LEU A 266 -0.38 -13.52 3.35
C LEU A 266 1.08 -13.10 3.49
N LEU A 267 1.37 -11.80 3.40
CA LEU A 267 2.70 -11.24 3.60
C LEU A 267 3.23 -11.55 5.02
N GLU A 268 2.41 -11.25 6.04
CA GLU A 268 2.75 -11.51 7.44
C GLU A 268 2.94 -13.02 7.69
N ALA A 269 2.05 -13.86 7.17
CA ALA A 269 2.14 -15.32 7.31
C ALA A 269 3.38 -15.88 6.63
N ALA A 270 3.71 -15.43 5.42
CA ALA A 270 4.89 -15.88 4.68
C ALA A 270 6.18 -15.58 5.47
N VAL A 271 6.29 -14.38 6.05
CA VAL A 271 7.45 -14.02 6.87
C VAL A 271 7.53 -14.89 8.13
N ARG A 272 6.42 -15.02 8.88
CA ARG A 272 6.41 -15.80 10.13
C ARG A 272 6.73 -17.28 9.93
N LEU A 273 6.35 -17.84 8.76
CA LEU A 273 6.59 -19.26 8.46
C LEU A 273 7.95 -19.52 7.83
N HIS A 274 8.49 -18.61 7.03
CA HIS A 274 9.66 -18.88 6.19
C HIS A 274 10.90 -17.99 6.52
N ALA A 275 10.82 -17.02 7.43
CA ALA A 275 11.99 -16.20 7.78
C ALA A 275 13.12 -17.06 8.38
N ARG A 276 12.77 -18.13 9.09
CA ARG A 276 13.73 -19.12 9.60
C ARG A 276 14.49 -19.83 8.47
N ASP A 277 13.82 -20.23 7.40
CA ASP A 277 14.45 -20.89 6.27
C ASP A 277 15.51 -20.00 5.60
N VAL A 278 15.29 -18.69 5.62
CA VAL A 278 16.27 -17.69 5.14
C VAL A 278 17.46 -17.63 6.08
N ALA A 279 17.23 -17.58 7.42
CA ALA A 279 18.30 -17.57 8.43
C ALA A 279 19.19 -18.83 8.32
N ASP A 280 18.58 -20.01 8.19
CA ASP A 280 19.29 -21.28 8.01
C ASP A 280 20.18 -21.28 6.77
N ARG A 281 19.69 -20.81 5.64
CA ARG A 281 20.45 -20.72 4.38
C ARG A 281 21.60 -19.73 4.44
N LEU A 282 21.50 -18.72 5.29
CA LEU A 282 22.57 -17.74 5.53
C LEU A 282 23.55 -18.17 6.62
N GLY A 283 23.37 -19.35 7.22
CA GLY A 283 24.25 -19.87 8.29
C GLY A 283 24.10 -19.14 9.62
N LEU A 284 22.98 -18.44 9.85
CA LEU A 284 22.71 -17.71 11.09
C LEU A 284 22.05 -18.58 12.19
N GLY A 285 21.88 -19.88 11.92
CA GLY A 285 21.28 -20.84 12.84
C GLY A 285 19.79 -21.11 12.55
N SER A 286 19.30 -22.24 13.07
CA SER A 286 17.94 -22.75 12.86
C SER A 286 17.01 -22.52 14.05
N ASP A 287 17.31 -21.57 14.91
CA ASP A 287 16.50 -21.24 16.06
C ASP A 287 15.11 -20.69 15.68
N PRO A 288 14.09 -20.86 16.53
CA PRO A 288 12.80 -20.23 16.33
C PRO A 288 12.93 -18.72 16.16
N LEU A 289 12.09 -18.14 15.32
CA LEU A 289 12.08 -16.70 15.08
C LEU A 289 11.86 -15.96 16.42
N SER A 290 12.86 -15.22 16.83
CA SER A 290 12.93 -14.42 18.07
C SER A 290 13.41 -13.01 17.72
N ARG A 291 13.42 -12.10 18.69
CA ARG A 291 14.01 -10.77 18.50
C ARG A 291 15.49 -10.83 18.19
N GLU A 292 16.22 -11.75 18.85
CA GLU A 292 17.65 -11.93 18.67
C GLU A 292 17.99 -12.45 17.26
N SER A 293 17.27 -13.49 16.79
CA SER A 293 17.45 -14.01 15.43
C SER A 293 17.00 -13.03 14.35
N GLY A 294 15.95 -12.24 14.61
CA GLY A 294 15.50 -11.18 13.70
C GLY A 294 16.49 -10.02 13.59
N ASP A 295 17.07 -9.58 14.72
CA ASP A 295 18.16 -8.60 14.74
C ASP A 295 19.40 -9.09 13.97
N ALA A 296 19.80 -10.34 14.18
CA ALA A 296 20.93 -10.93 13.46
C ALA A 296 20.68 -10.97 11.96
N LEU A 297 19.47 -11.40 11.55
CA LEU A 297 19.05 -11.47 10.16
C LEU A 297 19.00 -10.08 9.51
N THR A 298 18.38 -9.11 10.19
CA THR A 298 18.30 -7.73 9.71
C THR A 298 19.69 -7.11 9.51
N ARG A 299 20.59 -7.26 10.49
CA ARG A 299 21.97 -6.77 10.38
C ARG A 299 22.76 -7.43 9.24
N HIS A 300 22.55 -8.72 9.02
CA HIS A 300 23.22 -9.44 7.94
C HIS A 300 22.75 -9.02 6.56
N LEU A 301 21.45 -8.72 6.42
CA LEU A 301 20.81 -8.35 5.15
C LEU A 301 20.85 -6.85 4.83
N THR A 302 21.07 -6.02 5.87
CA THR A 302 21.15 -4.57 5.65
C THR A 302 22.52 -4.23 5.05
N PRO A 303 22.58 -3.49 3.93
CA PRO A 303 23.84 -3.07 3.35
C PRO A 303 24.69 -2.30 4.37
N SER A 304 25.98 -2.55 4.41
CA SER A 304 26.93 -1.81 5.25
C SER A 304 26.75 -0.31 5.00
N THR A 305 26.72 0.47 6.09
CA THR A 305 26.61 1.93 6.03
C THR A 305 27.64 2.47 5.05
N PRO A 306 27.27 3.30 4.08
CA PRO A 306 28.24 3.89 3.17
C PRO A 306 29.32 4.62 3.96
N PRO A 307 30.62 4.55 3.54
CA PRO A 307 31.69 5.22 4.25
C PRO A 307 31.34 6.71 4.40
N ARG A 308 31.56 7.23 5.62
CA ARG A 308 31.33 8.65 5.88
C ARG A 308 32.13 9.46 4.86
N PRO A 309 31.54 10.43 4.14
CA PRO A 309 32.30 11.29 3.25
C PRO A 309 33.46 11.92 4.03
N PRO A 310 34.64 12.09 3.41
CA PRO A 310 35.75 12.75 4.05
C PRO A 310 35.24 14.07 4.64
N ARG A 311 35.53 14.33 5.91
CA ARG A 311 35.30 15.66 6.45
C ARG A 311 36.19 16.57 5.64
N ASP A 312 35.63 17.55 4.95
CA ASP A 312 36.39 18.62 4.31
C ASP A 312 37.25 19.26 5.41
N SER A 313 38.51 18.90 5.44
CA SER A 313 39.53 19.45 6.34
C SER A 313 39.80 20.95 6.06
N THR A 314 39.09 21.52 5.07
CA THR A 314 39.31 22.91 4.60
C THR A 314 38.45 23.95 5.34
N LEU A 315 37.61 23.57 6.32
CA LEU A 315 36.79 24.53 7.06
C LEU A 315 37.17 24.69 8.55
N THR A 316 38.31 24.18 8.99
CA THR A 316 38.73 24.26 10.40
C THR A 316 40.04 25.00 10.59
N ASP A 317 40.41 25.94 9.69
CA ASP A 317 41.64 26.69 9.87
C ASP A 317 41.44 28.22 9.98
N ALA A 318 40.30 28.64 10.47
CA ALA A 318 40.02 30.07 10.63
C ALA A 318 39.36 30.50 11.97
N SER A 319 39.32 29.65 13.01
CA SER A 319 38.76 30.07 14.29
C SER A 319 39.22 29.21 15.46
N ASP A 320 40.51 28.86 15.53
CA ASP A 320 41.07 28.35 16.78
C ASP A 320 41.62 29.57 17.58
N PRO A 321 41.06 29.94 18.74
CA PRO A 321 41.67 30.92 19.62
C PRO A 321 43.00 30.36 20.15
N PRO A 322 44.04 31.18 20.36
CA PRO A 322 45.36 30.74 20.77
C PRO A 322 45.26 29.90 22.04
N ALA A 323 45.83 28.71 22.02
CA ALA A 323 45.84 27.74 23.10
C ALA A 323 46.30 28.41 24.41
N ALA A 324 45.46 28.37 25.43
CA ALA A 324 45.80 28.79 26.79
C ALA A 324 46.99 27.93 27.30
N PRO A 325 47.94 28.54 28.04
CA PRO A 325 49.11 27.81 28.51
C PRO A 325 48.71 26.64 29.39
N VAL A 326 49.29 25.46 29.04
CA VAL A 326 49.08 24.22 29.74
C VAL A 326 49.59 24.35 31.19
N ARG A 327 48.68 24.32 32.17
CA ARG A 327 49.06 24.20 33.57
C ARG A 327 49.69 22.84 33.80
N PRO A 328 50.87 22.74 34.49
CA PRO A 328 51.46 21.47 34.85
C PRO A 328 50.49 20.68 35.74
N SER A 329 50.29 19.42 35.43
CA SER A 329 49.49 18.50 36.24
C SER A 329 50.04 18.32 37.65
N PRO A 330 49.20 18.26 38.69
CA PRO A 330 49.66 18.02 40.06
C PRO A 330 50.28 16.61 40.15
N PRO A 331 51.29 16.39 41.05
CA PRO A 331 51.94 15.13 41.21
C PRO A 331 50.96 14.05 41.71
N VAL A 332 51.06 12.86 41.10
CA VAL A 332 50.29 11.68 41.44
C VAL A 332 50.61 11.24 42.88
N PRO A 333 49.63 11.05 43.77
CA PRO A 333 49.89 10.52 45.12
C PRO A 333 50.42 9.10 45.08
N PRO A 334 51.30 8.71 46.03
CA PRO A 334 51.89 7.38 46.06
C PRO A 334 50.82 6.28 46.30
N VAL A 335 50.94 5.19 45.55
CA VAL A 335 50.10 4.00 45.65
C VAL A 335 50.32 3.33 47.03
N PRO A 336 49.25 3.02 47.79
CA PRO A 336 49.43 2.30 49.08
C PRO A 336 49.88 0.86 48.83
N PRO A 337 50.72 0.29 49.75
CA PRO A 337 51.24 -1.08 49.59
C PRO A 337 50.16 -2.14 49.68
N VAL A 338 50.23 -3.13 48.78
CA VAL A 338 49.36 -4.30 48.72
C VAL A 338 49.59 -5.16 49.98
N PRO A 339 48.55 -5.56 50.74
CA PRO A 339 48.70 -6.45 51.88
C PRO A 339 49.08 -7.87 51.43
N PRO A 340 49.89 -8.60 52.16
CA PRO A 340 50.32 -9.95 51.80
C PRO A 340 49.16 -10.94 51.86
N GLN A 341 48.99 -11.74 50.82
CA GLN A 341 48.07 -12.88 50.81
C GLN A 341 48.48 -13.90 51.86
N GLY A 342 47.71 -13.99 52.92
CA GLY A 342 47.87 -14.97 53.98
C GLY A 342 47.53 -16.38 53.48
N ALA A 343 48.43 -17.28 53.85
CA ALA A 343 48.48 -18.70 53.57
C ALA A 343 47.17 -19.44 53.89
N ARG A 344 46.77 -20.30 52.96
CA ARG A 344 45.82 -21.41 53.22
C ARG A 344 46.43 -22.31 54.28
N ARG A 345 45.75 -22.59 55.38
CA ARG A 345 45.95 -23.77 56.22
C ARG A 345 44.71 -24.65 56.12
N SER A 346 45.04 -25.88 55.79
CA SER A 346 44.42 -27.21 56.01
C SER A 346 43.06 -27.29 56.66
#